data_3c2368e295f0ef1bda3b92e593e0366e
#
_entry.id   3c2368e295f0ef1bda3b92e593e0366e
#
_cell.length_a   1.000
_cell.length_b   1.000
_cell.length_c   1.000
_cell.angle_alpha   90.00
_cell.angle_beta   90.00
_cell.angle_gamma   90.00
#
_symmetry.space_group_name_H-M   'P 1'
#
loop_
_entity.id
_entity.type
_entity.pdbx_description
1 polymer ?
#
loop_
_entity_poly.entity_id
_entity_poly.type
_entity_poly.pdbx_seq_one_letter_code
_entity_poly.pdbx_strand_id
1 'polypeptide(L)'
;MPIFAGEMVRPCKDIDNVLQQICQRLRKLEKSDSEKTEEIGRLNRIIDQKNVEIHNLKTELANSKARVSELESQLGENDGSSLSSDKPEKNSSNSSVPPPKESIAAHELRRTKSLRKPSGRPNGGQSGHKGSTLQTVSTPDRIVRHEPECCRPLGDVKYRKIRKTQIVDIKFVMETTEEQYYEKVCECGCVNNCDAPNCRIKYGDNLRALITYLSVVQCMPFKRIAELISDLCARKISEGTVQNTLKESSKKASSAYEEIRKKVELSPVAGADETGAAVGKELHWNWIFQTDLLTYVYQMKSRGMEAIDSKFPNGLHNTTLVTDRHRSYFNMKVKNHQVCPAHLLRNAEYLNELDTEQDWSRRFIHLIGHAINIRRNRKITPRKVKIIKTKMKRLLGKSLTHLDDEFEKFKKGILKVQEYLFTFLSDMHVPYDNNAGERGVRKIKIKQKVSGCFRTDGGADDFAKLHSIAETAMKNGNSKFKAILAVVRQ
;
A
#
# COMPACT_ATOMS: atom_id res chain seq x y z
N MET A 1 -20.39 0.31 -90.55
CA MET A 1 -19.83 -0.98 -90.09
C MET A 1 -18.41 -0.78 -89.72
N PRO A 2 -18.04 -0.92 -88.49
CA PRO A 2 -17.09 -1.89 -87.98
C PRO A 2 -17.49 -2.44 -86.63
N ILE A 3 -17.50 -3.67 -86.41
CA ILE A 3 -16.57 -4.64 -85.83
C ILE A 3 -16.03 -4.18 -84.46
N PHE A 4 -16.69 -4.67 -83.38
CA PHE A 4 -16.16 -4.69 -82.03
C PHE A 4 -15.36 -5.99 -81.82
N ALA A 5 -14.04 -5.86 -81.70
CA ALA A 5 -13.16 -6.92 -81.31
C ALA A 5 -13.22 -7.02 -79.73
N GLY A 6 -13.58 -8.21 -79.27
CA GLY A 6 -13.60 -8.47 -77.80
C GLY A 6 -12.18 -8.54 -77.21
N GLU A 7 -11.90 -7.77 -76.20
CA GLU A 7 -10.75 -7.96 -75.36
C GLU A 7 -10.98 -9.18 -74.46
N MET A 8 -10.23 -10.24 -74.77
CA MET A 8 -10.08 -11.39 -73.84
C MET A 8 -9.33 -10.95 -72.58
N VAL A 9 -10.04 -10.85 -71.43
CA VAL A 9 -9.43 -10.66 -70.17
C VAL A 9 -8.52 -11.86 -69.88
N ARG A 10 -7.21 -11.64 -69.83
CA ARG A 10 -6.24 -12.65 -69.38
C ARG A 10 -6.50 -12.98 -67.92
N PRO A 11 -6.58 -14.24 -67.50
CA PRO A 11 -6.70 -14.58 -66.09
C PRO A 11 -5.43 -14.14 -65.36
N CYS A 12 -5.63 -13.37 -64.32
CA CYS A 12 -4.59 -12.79 -63.49
C CYS A 12 -3.88 -13.91 -62.69
N LYS A 13 -2.67 -14.31 -63.13
CA LYS A 13 -1.82 -15.30 -62.43
C LYS A 13 -1.56 -14.94 -60.97
N ASP A 14 -1.79 -13.70 -60.58
CA ASP A 14 -1.64 -13.23 -59.20
C ASP A 14 -2.75 -13.71 -58.26
N ILE A 15 -3.97 -13.91 -58.74
CA ILE A 15 -5.10 -14.36 -57.92
C ILE A 15 -4.91 -15.82 -57.50
N ASP A 16 -4.44 -16.69 -58.38
CA ASP A 16 -4.19 -18.10 -58.02
C ASP A 16 -3.05 -18.25 -57.00
N ASN A 17 -2.02 -17.44 -57.11
CA ASN A 17 -0.93 -17.40 -56.14
C ASN A 17 -1.41 -16.91 -54.76
N VAL A 18 -2.24 -15.88 -54.71
CA VAL A 18 -2.82 -15.37 -53.46
C VAL A 18 -3.75 -16.40 -52.84
N LEU A 19 -4.60 -17.07 -53.64
CA LEU A 19 -5.46 -18.15 -53.16
C LEU A 19 -4.66 -19.34 -52.64
N GLN A 20 -3.58 -19.75 -53.30
CA GLN A 20 -2.69 -20.81 -52.78
C GLN A 20 -2.03 -20.41 -51.43
N GLN A 21 -1.57 -19.17 -51.28
CA GLN A 21 -1.02 -18.68 -50.01
C GLN A 21 -2.06 -18.64 -48.90
N ILE A 22 -3.29 -18.23 -49.20
CA ILE A 22 -4.40 -18.25 -48.22
C ILE A 22 -4.72 -19.69 -47.84
N CYS A 23 -4.83 -20.61 -48.74
CA CYS A 23 -5.08 -22.03 -48.44
C CYS A 23 -3.96 -22.65 -47.60
N GLN A 24 -2.70 -22.32 -47.87
CA GLN A 24 -1.59 -22.78 -47.02
C GLN A 24 -1.64 -22.20 -45.59
N ARG A 25 -2.02 -20.93 -45.44
CA ARG A 25 -2.21 -20.31 -44.16
C ARG A 25 -3.38 -20.92 -43.39
N LEU A 26 -4.50 -21.18 -44.02
CA LEU A 26 -5.64 -21.87 -43.43
C LEU A 26 -5.28 -23.26 -42.91
N ARG A 27 -4.62 -24.09 -43.72
CA ARG A 27 -4.14 -25.42 -43.30
C ARG A 27 -3.20 -25.37 -42.08
N LYS A 28 -2.32 -24.34 -42.00
CA LYS A 28 -1.45 -24.14 -40.83
C LYS A 28 -2.23 -23.74 -39.60
N LEU A 29 -3.28 -22.94 -39.75
CA LEU A 29 -4.16 -22.53 -38.64
C LEU A 29 -4.99 -23.72 -38.15
N GLU A 30 -5.57 -24.51 -39.05
CA GLU A 30 -6.33 -25.71 -38.71
C GLU A 30 -5.48 -26.74 -37.96
N LYS A 31 -4.22 -26.96 -38.40
CA LYS A 31 -3.28 -27.83 -37.67
C LYS A 31 -2.95 -27.30 -36.29
N SER A 32 -2.71 -25.98 -36.14
CA SER A 32 -2.45 -25.32 -34.86
C SER A 32 -3.66 -25.41 -33.92
N ASP A 33 -4.89 -25.32 -34.42
CA ASP A 33 -6.11 -25.45 -33.61
C ASP A 33 -6.37 -26.89 -33.18
N SER A 34 -6.04 -27.88 -34.02
CA SER A 34 -6.09 -29.29 -33.65
C SER A 34 -5.10 -29.61 -32.51
N GLU A 35 -3.84 -29.12 -32.64
CA GLU A 35 -2.82 -29.30 -31.59
C GLU A 35 -3.21 -28.64 -30.27
N LYS A 36 -3.83 -27.45 -30.30
CA LYS A 36 -4.35 -26.77 -29.11
C LYS A 36 -5.53 -27.53 -28.48
N THR A 37 -6.41 -28.09 -29.30
CA THR A 37 -7.55 -28.87 -28.82
C THR A 37 -7.11 -30.16 -28.13
N GLU A 38 -6.08 -30.83 -28.63
CA GLU A 38 -5.47 -31.98 -27.96
C GLU A 38 -4.81 -31.60 -26.62
N GLU A 39 -4.08 -30.48 -26.57
CA GLU A 39 -3.44 -30.00 -25.34
C GLU A 39 -4.48 -29.58 -24.30
N ILE A 40 -5.58 -28.93 -24.69
CA ILE A 40 -6.72 -28.63 -23.82
C ILE A 40 -7.32 -29.92 -23.24
N GLY A 41 -7.50 -30.95 -24.07
CA GLY A 41 -7.98 -32.24 -23.62
C GLY A 41 -7.03 -32.94 -22.62
N ARG A 42 -5.72 -32.77 -22.83
CA ARG A 42 -4.70 -33.27 -21.90
C ARG A 42 -4.73 -32.51 -20.57
N LEU A 43 -4.81 -31.18 -20.60
CA LEU A 43 -4.86 -30.35 -19.42
C LEU A 43 -6.13 -30.61 -18.60
N ASN A 44 -7.28 -30.80 -19.24
CA ASN A 44 -8.52 -31.13 -18.56
C ASN A 44 -8.41 -32.48 -17.81
N ARG A 45 -7.79 -33.48 -18.42
CA ARG A 45 -7.56 -34.76 -17.71
C ARG A 45 -6.65 -34.59 -16.48
N ILE A 46 -5.64 -33.76 -16.55
CA ILE A 46 -4.78 -33.44 -15.39
C ILE A 46 -5.57 -32.71 -14.31
N ILE A 47 -6.43 -31.77 -14.68
CA ILE A 47 -7.31 -31.04 -13.75
C ILE A 47 -8.24 -32.02 -13.03
N ASP A 48 -8.85 -32.96 -13.75
CA ASP A 48 -9.75 -33.94 -13.16
C ASP A 48 -9.00 -34.87 -12.19
N GLN A 49 -7.80 -35.32 -12.54
CA GLN A 49 -6.96 -36.10 -11.63
C GLN A 49 -6.60 -35.32 -10.36
N LYS A 50 -6.25 -34.06 -10.51
CA LYS A 50 -5.93 -33.20 -9.36
C LYS A 50 -7.15 -32.87 -8.49
N ASN A 51 -8.32 -32.76 -9.08
CA ASN A 51 -9.57 -32.60 -8.33
C ASN A 51 -9.89 -33.83 -7.48
N VAL A 52 -9.67 -35.04 -8.01
CA VAL A 52 -9.83 -36.29 -7.24
C VAL A 52 -8.80 -36.34 -6.09
N GLU A 53 -7.54 -36.01 -6.35
CA GLU A 53 -6.49 -35.94 -5.32
C GLU A 53 -6.84 -34.95 -4.20
N ILE A 54 -7.32 -33.76 -4.57
CA ILE A 54 -7.79 -32.75 -3.60
C ILE A 54 -8.98 -33.25 -2.78
N HIS A 55 -9.91 -33.99 -3.39
CA HIS A 55 -11.05 -34.58 -2.66
C HIS A 55 -10.57 -35.60 -1.64
N ASN A 56 -9.68 -36.51 -2.03
CA ASN A 56 -9.11 -37.51 -1.13
C ASN A 56 -8.35 -36.87 0.04
N LEU A 57 -7.49 -35.90 -0.23
CA LEU A 57 -6.76 -35.18 0.80
C LEU A 57 -7.68 -34.40 1.77
N LYS A 58 -8.79 -33.86 1.29
CA LYS A 58 -9.80 -33.22 2.14
C LYS A 58 -10.48 -34.23 3.07
N THR A 59 -10.75 -35.44 2.57
CA THR A 59 -11.34 -36.54 3.35
C THR A 59 -10.36 -37.06 4.43
N GLU A 60 -9.09 -37.23 4.07
CA GLU A 60 -8.04 -37.61 5.02
C GLU A 60 -7.84 -36.55 6.10
N LEU A 61 -7.86 -35.27 5.72
CA LEU A 61 -7.77 -34.16 6.68
C LEU A 61 -8.98 -34.14 7.64
N ALA A 62 -10.18 -34.41 7.14
CA ALA A 62 -11.37 -34.48 7.97
C ALA A 62 -11.29 -35.67 8.97
N ASN A 63 -10.84 -36.84 8.51
CA ASN A 63 -10.63 -38.00 9.37
C ASN A 63 -9.53 -37.74 10.42
N SER A 64 -8.44 -37.14 10.04
CA SER A 64 -7.36 -36.75 10.97
C SER A 64 -7.83 -35.78 12.04
N LYS A 65 -8.63 -34.75 11.66
CA LYS A 65 -9.25 -33.83 12.61
C LYS A 65 -10.20 -34.49 13.58
N ALA A 66 -11.04 -35.42 13.10
CA ALA A 66 -11.92 -36.22 13.95
C ALA A 66 -11.13 -37.07 14.95
N ARG A 67 -10.02 -37.67 14.50
CA ARG A 67 -9.13 -38.46 15.36
C ARG A 67 -8.42 -37.60 16.41
N VAL A 68 -7.97 -36.39 16.07
CA VAL A 68 -7.39 -35.43 17.02
C VAL A 68 -8.44 -35.09 18.09
N SER A 69 -9.66 -34.73 17.70
CA SER A 69 -10.75 -34.43 18.63
C SER A 69 -11.10 -35.58 19.56
N GLU A 70 -11.09 -36.83 19.03
CA GLU A 70 -11.30 -38.02 19.83
C GLU A 70 -10.16 -38.26 20.85
N LEU A 71 -8.92 -38.07 20.43
CA LEU A 71 -7.73 -38.17 21.30
C LEU A 71 -7.70 -37.08 22.35
N GLU A 72 -8.09 -35.85 21.99
CA GLU A 72 -8.24 -34.74 22.95
C GLU A 72 -9.34 -35.03 23.98
N SER A 73 -10.44 -35.64 23.58
CA SER A 73 -11.49 -36.13 24.50
C SER A 73 -10.97 -37.21 25.44
N GLN A 74 -10.22 -38.20 24.92
CA GLN A 74 -9.64 -39.27 25.72
C GLN A 74 -8.55 -38.79 26.69
N LEU A 75 -7.77 -37.75 26.30
CA LEU A 75 -6.79 -37.09 27.18
C LEU A 75 -7.46 -36.27 28.29
N GLY A 76 -8.63 -35.69 27.99
CA GLY A 76 -9.41 -34.93 28.99
C GLY A 76 -10.05 -35.81 30.08
N GLU A 77 -10.26 -37.10 29.82
CA GLU A 77 -10.82 -38.06 30.79
C GLU A 77 -9.76 -38.62 31.76
N ASN A 78 -8.45 -38.51 31.45
CA ASN A 78 -7.37 -39.09 32.25
C ASN A 78 -6.58 -38.14 33.14
N ASP A 79 -6.79 -36.84 33.02
CA ASP A 79 -6.14 -35.83 33.88
C ASP A 79 -7.17 -34.95 34.58
N GLY A 80 -7.52 -35.34 35.78
CA GLY A 80 -8.40 -34.58 36.67
C GLY A 80 -7.74 -33.26 37.20
N SER A 81 -7.00 -32.57 36.36
CA SER A 81 -6.49 -31.20 36.63
C SER A 81 -5.97 -30.52 35.37
N SER A 82 -6.86 -30.24 34.42
CA SER A 82 -6.61 -29.13 33.49
C SER A 82 -7.86 -28.26 33.41
N LEU A 83 -7.86 -27.22 34.20
CA LEU A 83 -8.70 -26.05 33.97
C LEU A 83 -8.52 -25.65 32.49
N SER A 84 -9.48 -25.99 31.64
CA SER A 84 -9.67 -25.32 30.37
C SER A 84 -9.73 -23.83 30.70
N SER A 85 -8.73 -23.07 30.31
CA SER A 85 -8.77 -21.63 30.50
C SER A 85 -9.86 -21.09 29.58
N ASP A 86 -11.06 -20.84 30.13
CA ASP A 86 -12.17 -20.11 29.51
C ASP A 86 -11.79 -18.66 29.18
N LYS A 87 -10.50 -18.40 28.93
CA LYS A 87 -10.01 -17.06 28.64
C LYS A 87 -10.34 -16.72 27.19
N PRO A 88 -10.94 -15.55 26.95
CA PRO A 88 -11.21 -15.08 25.60
C PRO A 88 -9.92 -15.00 24.79
N GLU A 89 -9.99 -15.41 23.54
CA GLU A 89 -8.83 -15.41 22.65
C GLU A 89 -8.37 -13.98 22.34
N LYS A 90 -7.06 -13.72 22.46
CA LYS A 90 -6.45 -12.44 22.06
C LYS A 90 -6.40 -12.32 20.54
N ASN A 91 -7.05 -11.30 20.00
CA ASN A 91 -7.07 -10.96 18.60
C ASN A 91 -6.81 -9.45 18.35
N SER A 92 -6.79 -8.99 17.12
CA SER A 92 -6.51 -7.59 16.79
C SER A 92 -7.63 -6.61 17.17
N SER A 93 -8.80 -7.08 17.56
CA SER A 93 -9.90 -6.23 18.02
C SER A 93 -9.85 -5.96 19.52
N ASN A 94 -9.40 -6.93 20.31
CA ASN A 94 -9.35 -6.87 21.78
C ASN A 94 -7.92 -6.85 22.34
N SER A 95 -6.88 -6.86 21.51
CA SER A 95 -5.49 -6.87 21.98
C SER A 95 -4.55 -6.19 20.99
N SER A 96 -3.26 -6.13 21.31
CA SER A 96 -2.21 -5.67 20.38
C SER A 96 -1.65 -6.78 19.48
N VAL A 97 -2.29 -7.95 19.42
CA VAL A 97 -1.89 -9.04 18.53
C VAL A 97 -2.15 -8.61 17.08
N PRO A 98 -1.12 -8.64 16.20
CA PRO A 98 -1.32 -8.26 14.81
C PRO A 98 -2.10 -9.33 14.06
N PRO A 99 -2.96 -8.97 13.09
CA PRO A 99 -3.81 -9.89 12.34
C PRO A 99 -3.14 -11.17 11.80
N PRO A 100 -1.88 -11.14 11.32
CA PRO A 100 -1.19 -12.34 10.85
C PRO A 100 -0.83 -13.36 11.94
N LYS A 101 -0.94 -12.99 13.22
CA LYS A 101 -0.67 -13.86 14.39
C LYS A 101 -1.94 -14.30 15.11
N GLU A 102 -3.09 -13.96 14.58
CA GLU A 102 -4.38 -14.45 15.08
C GLU A 102 -4.55 -15.93 14.73
N SER A 103 -5.35 -16.63 15.52
CA SER A 103 -5.79 -17.98 15.17
C SER A 103 -6.58 -17.98 13.86
N ILE A 104 -6.66 -19.14 13.22
CA ILE A 104 -7.44 -19.33 12.00
C ILE A 104 -8.90 -18.97 12.25
N ALA A 105 -9.46 -19.39 13.40
CA ALA A 105 -10.85 -19.11 13.77
C ALA A 105 -11.11 -17.61 13.97
N ALA A 106 -10.24 -16.88 14.68
CA ALA A 106 -10.35 -15.43 14.84
C ALA A 106 -10.21 -14.69 13.51
N HIS A 107 -9.33 -15.17 12.62
CA HIS A 107 -9.14 -14.61 11.29
C HIS A 107 -10.36 -14.82 10.39
N GLU A 108 -11.01 -15.99 10.44
CA GLU A 108 -12.23 -16.31 9.68
C GLU A 108 -13.42 -15.49 10.18
N LEU A 109 -13.63 -15.39 11.50
CA LEU A 109 -14.65 -14.53 12.10
C LEU A 109 -14.51 -13.07 11.67
N ARG A 110 -13.28 -12.58 11.54
CA ARG A 110 -13.02 -11.22 11.07
C ARG A 110 -13.27 -11.05 9.56
N ARG A 111 -12.97 -12.07 8.74
CA ARG A 111 -13.25 -12.04 7.28
C ARG A 111 -14.72 -11.93 6.98
N THR A 112 -15.57 -12.52 7.81
CA THR A 112 -17.03 -12.57 7.62
C THR A 112 -17.76 -11.42 8.30
N LYS A 113 -17.17 -10.78 9.31
CA LYS A 113 -17.80 -9.65 10.04
C LYS A 113 -17.07 -8.35 9.75
N SER A 114 -17.79 -7.38 9.19
CA SER A 114 -17.30 -6.00 9.15
C SER A 114 -17.12 -5.49 10.59
N LEU A 115 -15.91 -5.03 10.93
CA LEU A 115 -15.62 -4.37 12.22
C LEU A 115 -16.34 -3.02 12.38
N ARG A 116 -17.03 -2.56 11.34
CA ARG A 116 -17.86 -1.35 11.41
C ARG A 116 -19.22 -1.74 12.01
N LYS A 117 -19.57 -1.09 13.12
CA LYS A 117 -20.94 -1.17 13.63
C LYS A 117 -21.90 -0.74 12.52
N PRO A 118 -22.99 -1.47 12.28
CA PRO A 118 -24.00 -1.06 11.31
C PRO A 118 -24.46 0.36 11.65
N SER A 119 -24.31 1.28 10.71
CA SER A 119 -24.72 2.68 10.93
C SER A 119 -26.22 2.91 10.73
N GLY A 120 -26.96 1.89 10.29
CA GLY A 120 -28.36 1.99 9.85
C GLY A 120 -28.56 2.84 8.59
N ARG A 121 -27.49 3.33 7.99
CA ARG A 121 -27.53 4.15 6.79
C ARG A 121 -27.43 3.29 5.53
N PRO A 122 -28.10 3.63 4.43
CA PRO A 122 -27.98 2.91 3.17
C PRO A 122 -26.54 3.00 2.62
N ASN A 123 -26.15 2.01 1.82
CA ASN A 123 -24.87 2.02 1.14
C ASN A 123 -24.83 3.15 0.09
N GLY A 124 -23.67 3.82 -0.03
CA GLY A 124 -23.48 4.91 -1.00
C GLY A 124 -23.40 6.29 -0.37
N GLY A 125 -23.53 7.31 -1.20
CA GLY A 125 -23.51 8.73 -0.77
C GLY A 125 -24.75 9.07 0.05
N GLN A 126 -24.54 9.62 1.24
CA GLN A 126 -25.64 10.08 2.10
C GLN A 126 -26.21 11.41 1.61
N SER A 127 -27.42 11.74 2.01
CA SER A 127 -28.04 13.06 1.72
C SER A 127 -27.07 14.19 2.13
N GLY A 128 -26.82 15.14 1.23
CA GLY A 128 -25.86 16.22 1.41
C GLY A 128 -24.40 15.88 1.06
N HIS A 129 -24.09 14.64 0.67
CA HIS A 129 -22.76 14.29 0.16
C HIS A 129 -22.56 14.93 -1.23
N LYS A 130 -21.58 15.83 -1.33
CA LYS A 130 -21.17 16.38 -2.62
C LYS A 130 -20.48 15.28 -3.42
N GLY A 131 -21.14 14.77 -4.46
CA GLY A 131 -20.53 13.83 -5.39
C GLY A 131 -19.30 14.45 -6.05
N SER A 132 -18.26 13.65 -6.25
CA SER A 132 -17.08 14.05 -7.04
C SER A 132 -17.28 13.55 -8.47
N THR A 133 -17.81 14.41 -9.34
CA THR A 133 -17.93 14.13 -10.77
C THR A 133 -16.89 14.93 -11.54
N LEU A 134 -16.42 14.36 -12.66
CA LEU A 134 -15.50 15.05 -13.55
C LEU A 134 -16.18 16.30 -14.10
N GLN A 135 -15.55 17.46 -13.94
CA GLN A 135 -16.05 18.73 -14.44
C GLN A 135 -15.70 18.89 -15.91
N THR A 136 -16.63 19.52 -16.67
CA THR A 136 -16.37 19.90 -18.06
C THR A 136 -15.30 20.99 -18.11
N VAL A 137 -14.37 20.89 -19.08
CA VAL A 137 -13.39 21.94 -19.32
C VAL A 137 -13.95 23.02 -20.24
N SER A 138 -13.49 24.26 -20.04
CA SER A 138 -13.91 25.41 -20.87
C SER A 138 -13.31 25.34 -22.27
N THR A 139 -12.05 24.90 -22.37
CA THR A 139 -11.26 24.77 -23.60
C THR A 139 -10.92 23.31 -23.82
N PRO A 140 -11.71 22.54 -24.60
CA PRO A 140 -11.35 21.18 -24.96
C PRO A 140 -10.24 21.17 -26.02
N ASP A 141 -9.39 20.12 -26.01
CA ASP A 141 -8.28 19.96 -26.96
C ASP A 141 -8.75 19.82 -28.40
N ARG A 142 -9.97 19.29 -28.61
CA ARG A 142 -10.58 19.10 -29.92
C ARG A 142 -12.09 19.31 -29.86
N ILE A 143 -12.62 19.97 -30.89
CA ILE A 143 -14.07 20.13 -31.10
C ILE A 143 -14.44 19.35 -32.34
N VAL A 144 -15.38 18.41 -32.20
CA VAL A 144 -16.00 17.68 -33.32
C VAL A 144 -17.44 18.18 -33.44
N ARG A 145 -17.79 18.63 -34.62
CA ARG A 145 -19.16 19.02 -34.98
C ARG A 145 -19.85 17.83 -35.62
N HIS A 146 -21.02 17.46 -35.14
CA HIS A 146 -21.88 16.49 -35.75
C HIS A 146 -23.05 17.26 -36.35
N GLU A 147 -23.15 17.26 -37.65
CA GLU A 147 -24.19 17.92 -38.41
C GLU A 147 -25.06 16.83 -39.06
N PRO A 148 -26.40 16.96 -39.02
CA PRO A 148 -27.27 16.02 -39.68
C PRO A 148 -27.13 16.18 -41.20
N GLU A 149 -27.26 15.07 -41.92
CA GLU A 149 -27.35 15.10 -43.38
C GLU A 149 -28.63 15.86 -43.84
N CYS A 150 -28.49 16.80 -44.75
CA CYS A 150 -29.60 17.54 -45.28
C CYS A 150 -30.17 16.86 -46.55
N CYS A 151 -31.47 16.67 -46.61
CA CYS A 151 -32.15 16.09 -47.75
C CYS A 151 -32.17 17.00 -49.00
N ARG A 152 -31.81 18.30 -48.86
CA ARG A 152 -31.68 19.27 -49.98
C ARG A 152 -30.50 20.21 -49.68
N PRO A 153 -29.34 20.06 -50.35
CA PRO A 153 -28.11 20.81 -50.07
C PRO A 153 -28.07 22.23 -50.72
N LEU A 154 -29.18 22.83 -51.08
CA LEU A 154 -29.23 24.14 -51.76
C LEU A 154 -29.89 25.17 -50.88
N GLY A 155 -29.12 26.10 -50.32
CA GLY A 155 -29.56 27.27 -49.56
C GLY A 155 -28.83 27.50 -48.25
N ASP A 156 -29.05 28.68 -47.61
CA ASP A 156 -28.48 29.03 -46.29
C ASP A 156 -29.00 28.11 -45.21
N VAL A 157 -28.15 27.22 -44.70
CA VAL A 157 -28.50 26.30 -43.61
C VAL A 157 -28.20 26.98 -42.27
N LYS A 158 -29.25 27.17 -41.46
CA LYS A 158 -29.12 27.70 -40.08
C LYS A 158 -28.86 26.58 -39.10
N TYR A 159 -27.69 26.59 -38.47
CA TYR A 159 -27.30 25.62 -37.42
C TYR A 159 -27.70 26.12 -36.04
N ARG A 160 -28.42 25.29 -35.26
CA ARG A 160 -28.72 25.52 -33.84
C ARG A 160 -28.07 24.43 -33.00
N LYS A 161 -27.16 24.78 -32.12
CA LYS A 161 -26.54 23.86 -31.18
C LYS A 161 -27.57 23.30 -30.18
N ILE A 162 -27.78 21.97 -30.21
CA ILE A 162 -28.77 21.30 -29.38
C ILE A 162 -28.16 20.86 -28.07
N ARG A 163 -26.99 20.24 -28.12
CA ARG A 163 -26.31 19.60 -26.98
C ARG A 163 -24.80 19.68 -27.09
N LYS A 164 -24.13 19.67 -25.93
CA LYS A 164 -22.68 19.60 -25.80
C LYS A 164 -22.35 18.41 -24.89
N THR A 165 -21.51 17.50 -25.37
CA THR A 165 -20.98 16.39 -24.59
C THR A 165 -19.44 16.43 -24.70
N GLN A 166 -18.74 16.23 -23.60
CA GLN A 166 -17.29 16.10 -23.63
C GLN A 166 -16.93 14.63 -23.35
N ILE A 167 -16.13 14.05 -24.23
CA ILE A 167 -15.54 12.72 -24.08
C ILE A 167 -14.11 12.94 -23.60
N VAL A 168 -13.78 12.36 -22.44
CA VAL A 168 -12.42 12.40 -21.90
C VAL A 168 -11.80 11.04 -22.12
N ASP A 169 -10.70 11.02 -22.85
CA ASP A 169 -9.98 9.80 -23.24
C ASP A 169 -8.50 9.94 -22.95
N ILE A 170 -7.75 8.83 -22.98
CA ILE A 170 -6.31 8.79 -22.78
C ILE A 170 -5.62 8.06 -23.94
N LYS A 171 -4.50 8.59 -24.40
CA LYS A 171 -3.64 7.94 -25.39
C LYS A 171 -2.28 7.64 -24.78
N PHE A 172 -1.83 6.41 -24.95
CA PHE A 172 -0.48 5.99 -24.54
C PHE A 172 0.43 6.04 -25.76
N VAL A 173 1.33 7.02 -25.79
CA VAL A 173 2.31 7.19 -26.85
C VAL A 173 3.70 7.11 -26.25
N MET A 174 4.54 6.23 -26.77
CA MET A 174 5.96 6.18 -26.43
C MET A 174 6.74 6.85 -27.56
N GLU A 175 7.33 7.99 -27.26
CA GLU A 175 8.15 8.75 -28.18
C GLU A 175 9.60 8.25 -28.12
N THR A 176 10.24 8.10 -29.29
CA THR A 176 11.66 7.74 -29.40
C THR A 176 12.38 8.87 -30.12
N THR A 177 13.31 9.51 -29.42
CA THR A 177 14.19 10.55 -29.99
C THR A 177 15.54 9.93 -30.26
N GLU A 178 16.08 10.11 -31.45
CA GLU A 178 17.45 9.75 -31.81
C GLU A 178 18.34 10.96 -31.61
N GLU A 179 19.32 10.85 -30.70
CA GLU A 179 20.35 11.85 -30.48
C GLU A 179 21.59 11.46 -31.27
N GLN A 180 21.98 12.27 -32.25
CA GLN A 180 23.13 12.02 -33.10
C GLN A 180 24.31 12.92 -32.65
N TYR A 181 25.43 12.31 -32.35
CA TYR A 181 26.63 12.97 -31.87
C TYR A 181 27.68 13.00 -32.96
N TYR A 182 28.20 14.20 -33.28
CA TYR A 182 29.13 14.40 -34.37
C TYR A 182 30.50 14.84 -33.86
N GLU A 183 31.52 14.43 -34.59
CA GLU A 183 32.88 14.94 -34.49
C GLU A 183 33.06 16.07 -35.52
N LYS A 184 33.73 17.14 -35.13
CA LYS A 184 34.10 18.22 -36.03
C LYS A 184 35.62 18.28 -36.13
N VAL A 185 36.12 18.14 -37.34
CA VAL A 185 37.55 18.37 -37.67
C VAL A 185 37.69 19.76 -38.25
N CYS A 186 38.51 20.62 -37.61
CA CYS A 186 38.79 21.96 -38.06
C CYS A 186 39.92 21.97 -39.09
N GLU A 187 40.01 23.00 -39.93
CA GLU A 187 41.11 23.19 -40.95
C GLU A 187 42.52 23.21 -40.31
N CYS A 188 42.62 23.59 -39.02
CA CYS A 188 43.87 23.52 -38.25
C CYS A 188 44.26 22.09 -37.83
N GLY A 189 43.47 21.05 -38.15
CA GLY A 189 43.67 19.66 -37.68
C GLY A 189 43.14 19.33 -36.30
N CYS A 190 42.54 20.30 -35.60
CA CYS A 190 41.93 20.06 -34.30
C CYS A 190 40.64 19.24 -34.42
N VAL A 191 40.51 18.19 -33.62
CA VAL A 191 39.30 17.34 -33.55
C VAL A 191 38.49 17.72 -32.31
N ASN A 192 37.25 18.12 -32.50
CA ASN A 192 36.33 18.48 -31.43
C ASN A 192 35.21 17.44 -31.41
N ASN A 193 35.09 16.74 -30.30
CA ASN A 193 34.09 15.69 -30.09
C ASN A 193 32.98 16.19 -29.17
N CYS A 194 31.74 15.76 -29.45
CA CYS A 194 30.67 15.87 -28.48
C CYS A 194 30.81 14.74 -27.43
N ASP A 195 30.48 15.04 -26.17
CA ASP A 195 30.38 14.03 -25.12
C ASP A 195 29.18 13.11 -25.38
N ALA A 196 29.44 11.99 -26.05
CA ALA A 196 28.44 10.99 -26.33
C ALA A 196 28.32 10.00 -25.17
N PRO A 197 27.09 9.67 -24.71
CA PRO A 197 26.90 8.69 -23.65
C PRO A 197 27.28 7.28 -24.12
N ASN A 198 27.93 6.50 -23.25
CA ASN A 198 28.35 5.11 -23.52
C ASN A 198 27.16 4.10 -23.55
N CYS A 199 25.97 4.50 -23.97
CA CYS A 199 24.82 3.61 -24.03
C CYS A 199 24.06 3.82 -25.35
N ARG A 200 23.61 2.69 -25.93
CA ARG A 200 22.78 2.73 -27.17
C ARG A 200 21.34 3.15 -26.93
N ILE A 201 20.81 2.91 -25.74
CA ILE A 201 19.42 3.22 -25.35
C ILE A 201 19.43 3.83 -23.97
N LYS A 202 18.79 4.99 -23.82
CA LYS A 202 18.55 5.68 -22.58
C LYS A 202 17.05 5.86 -22.38
N TYR A 203 16.55 5.46 -21.22
CA TYR A 203 15.15 5.70 -20.88
C TYR A 203 14.95 7.13 -20.40
N GLY A 204 14.00 7.82 -21.00
CA GLY A 204 13.66 9.21 -20.65
C GLY A 204 13.09 9.34 -19.23
N ASP A 205 13.16 10.55 -18.67
CA ASP A 205 12.78 10.81 -17.29
C ASP A 205 11.31 10.51 -16.98
N ASN A 206 10.41 10.76 -17.91
CA ASN A 206 8.98 10.48 -17.72
C ASN A 206 8.72 8.97 -17.57
N LEU A 207 9.38 8.12 -18.38
CA LEU A 207 9.25 6.67 -18.27
C LEU A 207 9.89 6.17 -16.96
N ARG A 208 11.06 6.68 -16.60
CA ARG A 208 11.74 6.35 -15.34
C ARG A 208 10.89 6.75 -14.11
N ALA A 209 10.28 7.93 -14.17
CA ALA A 209 9.37 8.39 -13.12
C ALA A 209 8.10 7.53 -13.04
N LEU A 210 7.53 7.11 -14.18
CA LEU A 210 6.39 6.22 -14.23
C LEU A 210 6.72 4.85 -13.62
N ILE A 211 7.82 4.23 -14.00
CA ILE A 211 8.31 2.96 -13.43
C ILE A 211 8.45 3.08 -11.91
N THR A 212 9.10 4.14 -11.44
CA THR A 212 9.31 4.40 -10.00
C THR A 212 7.98 4.59 -9.28
N TYR A 213 7.06 5.37 -9.85
CA TYR A 213 5.72 5.60 -9.30
C TYR A 213 4.92 4.31 -9.18
N LEU A 214 4.89 3.50 -10.23
CA LEU A 214 4.18 2.21 -10.24
C LEU A 214 4.72 1.25 -9.18
N SER A 215 6.04 1.18 -9.02
CA SER A 215 6.66 0.30 -8.03
C SER A 215 6.45 0.78 -6.59
N VAL A 216 6.68 2.07 -6.32
CA VAL A 216 6.75 2.64 -4.97
C VAL A 216 5.37 3.06 -4.46
N VAL A 217 4.60 3.76 -5.29
CA VAL A 217 3.30 4.33 -4.88
C VAL A 217 2.17 3.35 -5.11
N GLN A 218 2.16 2.64 -6.24
CA GLN A 218 1.15 1.64 -6.58
C GLN A 218 1.51 0.22 -6.11
N CYS A 219 2.71 0.04 -5.54
CA CYS A 219 3.20 -1.23 -5.00
C CYS A 219 3.27 -2.38 -6.04
N MET A 220 3.30 -2.07 -7.34
CA MET A 220 3.32 -3.09 -8.39
C MET A 220 4.64 -3.89 -8.38
N PRO A 221 4.59 -5.22 -8.58
CA PRO A 221 5.77 -6.05 -8.81
C PRO A 221 6.45 -5.71 -10.13
N PHE A 222 7.75 -5.93 -10.22
CA PHE A 222 8.55 -5.57 -11.40
C PHE A 222 8.04 -6.21 -12.69
N LYS A 223 7.69 -7.50 -12.64
CA LYS A 223 7.11 -8.22 -13.77
C LYS A 223 5.84 -7.54 -14.29
N ARG A 224 4.90 -7.19 -13.40
CA ARG A 224 3.65 -6.51 -13.78
C ARG A 224 3.89 -5.10 -14.35
N ILE A 225 4.92 -4.39 -13.89
CA ILE A 225 5.30 -3.09 -14.48
C ILE A 225 5.79 -3.28 -15.90
N ALA A 226 6.65 -4.28 -16.13
CA ALA A 226 7.16 -4.60 -17.46
C ALA A 226 6.04 -5.03 -18.41
N GLU A 227 5.11 -5.87 -17.97
CA GLU A 227 3.92 -6.28 -18.71
C GLU A 227 3.04 -5.06 -19.05
N LEU A 228 2.70 -4.22 -18.05
CA LEU A 228 1.87 -3.04 -18.28
C LEU A 228 2.44 -2.09 -19.36
N ILE A 229 3.75 -1.83 -19.28
CA ILE A 229 4.41 -0.96 -20.28
C ILE A 229 4.41 -1.62 -21.65
N SER A 230 4.63 -2.93 -21.71
CA SER A 230 4.57 -3.69 -22.97
C SER A 230 3.19 -3.61 -23.61
N ASP A 231 2.14 -3.80 -22.82
CA ASP A 231 0.75 -3.82 -23.32
C ASP A 231 0.27 -2.44 -23.76
N LEU A 232 0.59 -1.39 -23.00
CA LEU A 232 0.11 -0.03 -23.30
C LEU A 232 0.93 0.68 -24.37
N CYS A 233 2.23 0.37 -24.47
CA CYS A 233 3.17 1.12 -25.33
C CYS A 233 3.79 0.27 -26.45
N ALA A 234 3.45 -1.00 -26.57
CA ALA A 234 4.03 -1.96 -27.52
C ALA A 234 5.58 -2.01 -27.49
N ARG A 235 6.19 -1.73 -26.33
CA ARG A 235 7.65 -1.74 -26.13
C ARG A 235 8.01 -2.57 -24.90
N LYS A 236 8.83 -3.58 -25.08
CA LYS A 236 9.28 -4.47 -24.00
C LYS A 236 10.38 -3.82 -23.18
N ILE A 237 10.22 -3.85 -21.85
CA ILE A 237 11.27 -3.56 -20.89
C ILE A 237 11.51 -4.79 -20.00
N SER A 238 12.72 -4.94 -19.46
CA SER A 238 13.04 -6.04 -18.57
C SER A 238 12.77 -5.69 -17.10
N GLU A 239 12.58 -6.69 -16.24
CA GLU A 239 12.53 -6.50 -14.78
C GLU A 239 13.84 -5.87 -14.26
N GLY A 240 14.98 -6.20 -14.87
CA GLY A 240 16.27 -5.58 -14.57
C GLY A 240 16.27 -4.06 -14.86
N THR A 241 15.62 -3.63 -15.93
CA THR A 241 15.43 -2.20 -16.23
C THR A 241 14.64 -1.51 -15.12
N VAL A 242 13.56 -2.15 -14.64
CA VAL A 242 12.75 -1.62 -13.52
C VAL A 242 13.61 -1.49 -12.27
N GLN A 243 14.38 -2.52 -11.92
CA GLN A 243 15.28 -2.52 -10.76
C GLN A 243 16.34 -1.43 -10.84
N ASN A 244 17.03 -1.32 -11.98
CA ASN A 244 18.06 -0.30 -12.20
C ASN A 244 17.49 1.12 -12.12
N THR A 245 16.30 1.34 -12.69
CA THR A 245 15.60 2.63 -12.61
C THR A 245 15.32 3.03 -11.16
N LEU A 246 14.85 2.09 -10.32
CA LEU A 246 14.61 2.35 -8.90
C LEU A 246 15.90 2.68 -8.15
N LYS A 247 16.96 1.91 -8.39
CA LYS A 247 18.26 2.13 -7.76
C LYS A 247 18.86 3.49 -8.09
N GLU A 248 18.82 3.89 -9.37
CA GLU A 248 19.29 5.20 -9.80
C GLU A 248 18.43 6.34 -9.24
N SER A 249 17.10 6.19 -9.28
CA SER A 249 16.18 7.17 -8.70
C SER A 249 16.40 7.32 -7.19
N SER A 250 16.63 6.23 -6.47
CA SER A 250 16.94 6.22 -5.04
C SER A 250 18.27 6.92 -4.74
N LYS A 251 19.29 6.71 -5.58
CA LYS A 251 20.58 7.40 -5.43
C LYS A 251 20.39 8.92 -5.55
N LYS A 252 19.65 9.37 -6.56
CA LYS A 252 19.33 10.80 -6.76
C LYS A 252 18.47 11.36 -5.61
N ALA A 253 17.58 10.57 -5.02
CA ALA A 253 16.74 10.94 -3.89
C ALA A 253 17.49 11.13 -2.56
N SER A 254 18.75 10.71 -2.46
CA SER A 254 19.47 10.60 -1.17
C SER A 254 19.57 11.93 -0.43
N SER A 255 19.84 13.05 -1.12
CA SER A 255 19.92 14.38 -0.50
C SER A 255 18.58 14.83 0.08
N ALA A 256 17.50 14.74 -0.71
CA ALA A 256 16.16 15.09 -0.27
C ALA A 256 15.64 14.17 0.84
N TYR A 257 16.00 12.90 0.80
CA TYR A 257 15.67 11.95 1.86
C TYR A 257 16.36 12.29 3.18
N GLU A 258 17.62 12.64 3.14
CA GLU A 258 18.36 13.07 4.34
C GLU A 258 17.85 14.40 4.90
N GLU A 259 17.42 15.31 4.03
CA GLU A 259 16.73 16.55 4.44
C GLU A 259 15.42 16.25 5.19
N ILE A 260 14.61 15.27 4.71
CA ILE A 260 13.41 14.82 5.42
C ILE A 260 13.76 14.31 6.82
N ARG A 261 14.81 13.48 6.95
CA ARG A 261 15.28 12.96 8.24
C ARG A 261 15.61 14.10 9.21
N LYS A 262 16.42 15.06 8.77
CA LYS A 262 16.82 16.23 9.58
C LYS A 262 15.61 17.07 9.99
N LYS A 263 14.66 17.29 9.10
CA LYS A 263 13.42 18.02 9.42
C LYS A 263 12.53 17.27 10.42
N VAL A 264 12.49 15.94 10.35
CA VAL A 264 11.79 15.11 11.36
C VAL A 264 12.48 15.26 12.72
N GLU A 265 13.81 15.23 12.76
CA GLU A 265 14.60 15.38 13.99
C GLU A 265 14.36 16.73 14.69
N LEU A 266 14.09 17.77 13.92
CA LEU A 266 13.82 19.12 14.43
C LEU A 266 12.35 19.39 14.72
N SER A 267 11.45 18.47 14.38
CA SER A 267 10.01 18.70 14.49
C SER A 267 9.55 18.66 15.96
N PRO A 268 8.62 19.53 16.37
CA PRO A 268 8.16 19.58 17.77
C PRO A 268 7.30 18.36 18.13
N VAL A 269 6.67 17.71 17.17
CA VAL A 269 5.85 16.51 17.34
C VAL A 269 6.11 15.54 16.21
N ALA A 270 6.33 14.28 16.52
CA ALA A 270 6.43 13.20 15.56
C ALA A 270 5.70 11.96 16.06
N GLY A 271 5.08 11.23 15.17
CA GLY A 271 4.59 9.87 15.39
C GLY A 271 5.62 8.87 14.92
N ALA A 272 5.77 7.74 15.61
CA ALA A 272 6.60 6.64 15.15
C ALA A 272 5.87 5.30 15.27
N ASP A 273 6.19 4.40 14.35
CA ASP A 273 5.67 3.03 14.32
C ASP A 273 6.65 2.15 13.55
N GLU A 274 6.56 0.83 13.73
CA GLU A 274 7.40 -0.10 13.00
C GLU A 274 6.60 -1.32 12.51
N THR A 275 7.10 -1.93 11.45
CA THR A 275 6.48 -3.14 10.92
C THR A 275 7.51 -4.11 10.37
N GLY A 276 7.35 -5.39 10.70
CA GLY A 276 8.16 -6.45 10.09
C GLY A 276 7.86 -6.59 8.61
N ALA A 277 8.90 -6.80 7.81
CA ALA A 277 8.83 -7.14 6.40
C ALA A 277 9.91 -8.17 6.06
N ALA A 278 9.57 -9.14 5.21
CA ALA A 278 10.55 -10.10 4.73
C ALA A 278 11.47 -9.43 3.69
N VAL A 279 12.79 -9.64 3.88
CA VAL A 279 13.83 -9.26 2.92
C VAL A 279 14.64 -10.52 2.62
N GLY A 280 14.52 -11.05 1.40
CA GLY A 280 15.02 -12.38 1.10
C GLY A 280 14.33 -13.43 1.99
N LYS A 281 15.11 -14.12 2.81
CA LYS A 281 14.62 -15.13 3.77
C LYS A 281 14.59 -14.62 5.22
N GLU A 282 15.02 -13.39 5.48
CA GLU A 282 15.14 -12.81 6.82
C GLU A 282 14.00 -11.86 7.15
N LEU A 283 13.66 -11.74 8.44
CA LEU A 283 12.72 -10.75 8.93
C LEU A 283 13.48 -9.45 9.24
N HIS A 284 13.12 -8.40 8.54
CA HIS A 284 13.60 -7.04 8.80
C HIS A 284 12.47 -6.15 9.30
N TRP A 285 12.81 -4.96 9.78
CA TRP A 285 11.87 -4.00 10.34
C TRP A 285 11.93 -2.69 9.56
N ASN A 286 10.76 -2.25 9.09
CA ASN A 286 10.61 -0.92 8.53
C ASN A 286 10.12 0.01 9.63
N TRP A 287 10.92 1.00 9.94
CA TRP A 287 10.64 2.05 10.90
C TRP A 287 10.08 3.26 10.18
N ILE A 288 9.07 3.87 10.75
CA ILE A 288 8.43 5.06 10.21
C ILE A 288 8.44 6.13 11.26
N PHE A 289 8.99 7.29 10.94
CA PHE A 289 8.87 8.52 11.70
C PHE A 289 8.13 9.54 10.85
N GLN A 290 7.14 10.21 11.40
CA GLN A 290 6.33 11.12 10.61
C GLN A 290 5.74 12.27 11.42
N THR A 291 5.55 13.38 10.74
CA THR A 291 4.86 14.58 11.21
C THR A 291 3.63 14.82 10.34
N ASP A 292 2.92 15.92 10.54
CA ASP A 292 1.82 16.31 9.65
C ASP A 292 2.30 16.52 8.20
N LEU A 293 3.54 16.98 7.99
CA LEU A 293 4.10 17.34 6.68
C LEU A 293 5.14 16.34 6.15
N LEU A 294 5.74 15.51 6.99
CA LEU A 294 6.88 14.69 6.64
C LEU A 294 6.58 13.21 6.89
N THR A 295 7.24 12.35 6.12
CA THR A 295 7.29 10.90 6.33
C THR A 295 8.72 10.44 6.07
N TYR A 296 9.35 9.84 7.06
CA TYR A 296 10.68 9.27 6.98
C TYR A 296 10.58 7.77 7.26
N VAL A 297 10.96 6.94 6.30
CA VAL A 297 10.94 5.48 6.38
C VAL A 297 12.34 4.95 6.18
N TYR A 298 12.76 4.03 7.01
CA TYR A 298 14.02 3.29 6.83
C TYR A 298 13.85 1.83 7.26
N GLN A 299 14.74 0.99 6.77
CA GLN A 299 14.72 -0.45 7.04
C GLN A 299 15.95 -0.86 7.84
N MET A 300 15.77 -1.78 8.81
CA MET A 300 16.83 -2.36 9.62
C MET A 300 16.53 -3.82 9.95
N LYS A 301 17.57 -4.62 10.17
CA LYS A 301 17.43 -6.02 10.64
C LYS A 301 16.86 -6.09 12.06
N SER A 302 17.18 -5.12 12.88
CA SER A 302 16.81 -5.08 14.29
C SER A 302 15.52 -4.32 14.52
N ARG A 303 14.76 -4.76 15.55
CA ARG A 303 13.65 -4.02 16.18
C ARG A 303 14.10 -3.27 17.46
N GLY A 304 15.38 -3.32 17.79
CA GLY A 304 15.95 -2.74 19.01
C GLY A 304 16.29 -1.26 18.90
N MET A 305 16.87 -0.73 19.98
CA MET A 305 17.30 0.67 20.07
C MET A 305 18.39 1.01 19.05
N GLU A 306 19.24 0.05 18.70
CA GLU A 306 20.29 0.19 17.69
C GLU A 306 19.75 0.63 16.31
N ALA A 307 18.53 0.20 15.96
CA ALA A 307 17.89 0.65 14.73
C ALA A 307 17.53 2.13 14.77
N ILE A 308 17.08 2.62 15.92
CA ILE A 308 16.77 4.03 16.15
C ILE A 308 18.06 4.85 16.18
N ASP A 309 19.06 4.42 16.95
CA ASP A 309 20.34 5.11 17.10
C ASP A 309 21.11 5.23 15.78
N SER A 310 20.94 4.26 14.86
CA SER A 310 21.55 4.33 13.52
C SER A 310 21.10 5.55 12.69
N LYS A 311 19.91 6.09 12.95
CA LYS A 311 19.33 7.24 12.24
C LYS A 311 19.20 8.48 13.10
N PHE A 312 19.03 8.32 14.39
CA PHE A 312 18.86 9.38 15.37
C PHE A 312 19.80 9.18 16.57
N PRO A 313 21.12 9.23 16.35
CA PRO A 313 22.10 8.92 17.41
C PRO A 313 22.01 9.87 18.63
N ASN A 314 21.57 11.09 18.40
CA ASN A 314 21.37 12.07 19.48
C ASN A 314 19.94 12.06 20.02
N GLY A 315 19.03 11.23 19.48
CA GLY A 315 17.61 11.25 19.81
C GLY A 315 16.85 12.39 19.11
N LEU A 316 15.68 12.71 19.66
CA LEU A 316 14.77 13.76 19.16
C LEU A 316 14.47 14.77 20.29
N HIS A 317 15.48 15.49 20.78
CA HIS A 317 15.42 16.31 21.99
C HIS A 317 14.32 17.38 22.01
N ASN A 318 13.91 17.87 20.83
CA ASN A 318 12.88 18.89 20.70
C ASN A 318 11.47 18.33 20.46
N THR A 319 11.35 17.01 20.31
CA THR A 319 10.15 16.34 19.80
C THR A 319 9.36 15.68 20.93
N THR A 320 8.06 15.89 20.97
CA THR A 320 7.12 15.00 21.65
C THR A 320 6.81 13.82 20.74
N LEU A 321 7.21 12.61 21.15
CA LEU A 321 7.08 11.39 20.35
C LEU A 321 5.78 10.66 20.67
N VAL A 322 4.95 10.40 19.67
CA VAL A 322 3.66 9.71 19.78
C VAL A 322 3.81 8.28 19.25
N THR A 323 3.71 7.28 20.13
CA THR A 323 3.96 5.88 19.78
C THR A 323 3.03 4.92 20.53
N ASP A 324 3.13 3.64 20.20
CA ASP A 324 2.69 2.57 21.08
C ASP A 324 3.59 2.44 22.33
N ARG A 325 3.46 1.33 23.09
CA ARG A 325 4.28 1.07 24.28
C ARG A 325 5.55 0.26 24.00
N HIS A 326 6.05 0.27 22.75
CA HIS A 326 7.28 -0.48 22.48
C HIS A 326 8.48 0.14 23.20
N ARG A 327 9.24 -0.70 23.90
CA ARG A 327 10.31 -0.28 24.82
C ARG A 327 11.36 0.62 24.16
N SER A 328 11.72 0.37 22.91
CA SER A 328 12.75 1.14 22.20
C SER A 328 12.41 2.63 22.09
N TYR A 329 11.13 2.98 21.95
CA TYR A 329 10.72 4.39 21.90
C TYR A 329 10.94 5.10 23.23
N PHE A 330 10.67 4.42 24.36
CA PHE A 330 10.85 4.99 25.71
C PHE A 330 12.31 5.06 26.18
N ASN A 331 13.21 4.34 25.51
CA ASN A 331 14.65 4.45 25.71
C ASN A 331 15.27 5.57 24.87
N MET A 332 14.55 6.08 23.87
CA MET A 332 15.01 7.17 23.00
C MET A 332 14.99 8.49 23.77
N LYS A 333 16.03 9.31 23.62
CA LYS A 333 16.09 10.66 24.16
C LYS A 333 15.16 11.57 23.39
N VAL A 334 14.05 12.00 24.01
CA VAL A 334 13.05 12.89 23.41
C VAL A 334 12.66 13.97 24.42
N LYS A 335 12.00 15.04 23.96
CA LYS A 335 11.45 16.07 24.84
C LYS A 335 10.36 15.52 25.74
N ASN A 336 9.45 14.74 25.20
CA ASN A 336 8.32 14.14 25.89
C ASN A 336 7.76 12.97 25.09
N HIS A 337 6.88 12.17 25.71
CA HIS A 337 6.15 11.10 25.04
C HIS A 337 4.64 11.33 25.08
N GLN A 338 3.92 10.73 24.14
CA GLN A 338 2.50 10.47 24.17
C GLN A 338 2.25 9.02 23.81
N VAL A 339 1.65 8.25 24.70
CA VAL A 339 1.24 6.87 24.41
C VAL A 339 -0.05 6.87 23.62
N CYS A 340 -0.10 6.12 22.52
CA CYS A 340 -1.30 5.96 21.71
C CYS A 340 -2.41 5.24 22.49
N PRO A 341 -3.55 5.89 22.78
CA PRO A 341 -4.64 5.27 23.53
C PRO A 341 -5.31 4.10 22.80
N ALA A 342 -5.25 4.03 21.48
CA ALA A 342 -5.94 2.99 20.72
C ALA A 342 -5.49 1.56 21.12
N HIS A 343 -4.18 1.36 21.34
CA HIS A 343 -3.64 0.09 21.80
C HIS A 343 -4.01 -0.20 23.25
N LEU A 344 -4.06 0.84 24.09
CA LEU A 344 -4.47 0.72 25.49
C LEU A 344 -5.94 0.32 25.61
N LEU A 345 -6.80 0.95 24.82
CA LEU A 345 -8.23 0.66 24.79
C LEU A 345 -8.49 -0.77 24.34
N ARG A 346 -7.83 -1.26 23.27
CA ARG A 346 -7.97 -2.65 22.83
C ARG A 346 -7.57 -3.65 23.91
N ASN A 347 -6.43 -3.42 24.59
CA ASN A 347 -6.00 -4.29 25.66
C ASN A 347 -6.94 -4.24 26.87
N ALA A 348 -7.53 -3.08 27.15
CA ALA A 348 -8.52 -2.95 28.23
C ALA A 348 -9.86 -3.60 27.87
N GLU A 349 -10.24 -3.62 26.59
CA GLU A 349 -11.41 -4.37 26.10
C GLU A 349 -11.20 -5.88 26.29
N TYR A 350 -9.99 -6.42 25.99
CA TYR A 350 -9.68 -7.80 26.28
C TYR A 350 -9.88 -8.14 27.78
N LEU A 351 -9.42 -7.28 28.69
CA LEU A 351 -9.63 -7.47 30.12
C LEU A 351 -11.12 -7.40 30.50
N ASN A 352 -11.91 -6.61 29.78
CA ASN A 352 -13.35 -6.53 29.99
C ASN A 352 -14.08 -7.78 29.47
N GLU A 353 -13.58 -8.43 28.41
CA GLU A 353 -14.05 -9.73 27.91
C GLU A 353 -13.62 -10.87 28.85
N LEU A 354 -12.43 -10.77 29.46
CA LEU A 354 -11.86 -11.79 30.36
C LEU A 354 -12.68 -11.91 31.66
N ASP A 355 -13.15 -10.78 32.20
CA ASP A 355 -13.98 -10.69 33.37
C ASP A 355 -14.99 -9.55 33.22
N THR A 356 -16.24 -9.92 32.96
CA THR A 356 -17.34 -8.98 32.72
C THR A 356 -17.95 -8.41 33.99
N GLU A 357 -17.67 -8.99 35.18
CA GLU A 357 -18.23 -8.53 36.43
C GLU A 357 -17.41 -7.39 37.04
N GLN A 358 -16.09 -7.38 36.80
CA GLN A 358 -15.23 -6.31 37.29
C GLN A 358 -15.47 -4.97 36.56
N ASP A 359 -15.26 -3.87 37.31
CA ASP A 359 -15.49 -2.52 36.74
C ASP A 359 -14.21 -1.74 36.40
N TRP A 360 -13.02 -2.27 36.73
CA TRP A 360 -11.76 -1.57 36.62
C TRP A 360 -11.41 -1.24 35.16
N SER A 361 -11.51 -2.22 34.26
CA SER A 361 -11.23 -2.04 32.82
C SER A 361 -12.24 -1.08 32.18
N ARG A 362 -13.54 -1.18 32.52
CA ARG A 362 -14.59 -0.25 32.07
C ARG A 362 -14.30 1.19 32.50
N ARG A 363 -13.88 1.38 33.76
CA ARG A 363 -13.48 2.70 34.28
C ARG A 363 -12.25 3.25 33.58
N PHE A 364 -11.27 2.38 33.26
CA PHE A 364 -10.09 2.76 32.48
C PHE A 364 -10.48 3.25 31.09
N ILE A 365 -11.27 2.46 30.35
CA ILE A 365 -11.80 2.78 29.02
C ILE A 365 -12.57 4.11 29.05
N HIS A 366 -13.46 4.28 30.04
CA HIS A 366 -14.25 5.50 30.19
C HIS A 366 -13.36 6.74 30.45
N LEU A 367 -12.33 6.64 31.30
CA LEU A 367 -11.44 7.76 31.57
C LEU A 367 -10.63 8.18 30.35
N ILE A 368 -10.10 7.23 29.59
CA ILE A 368 -9.39 7.50 28.31
C ILE A 368 -10.36 8.11 27.30
N GLY A 369 -11.55 7.50 27.12
CA GLY A 369 -12.58 8.01 26.23
C GLY A 369 -13.04 9.43 26.57
N HIS A 370 -13.20 9.72 27.87
CA HIS A 370 -13.54 11.07 28.35
C HIS A 370 -12.44 12.08 28.04
N ALA A 371 -11.16 11.72 28.24
CA ALA A 371 -10.03 12.56 27.90
C ALA A 371 -10.00 12.90 26.39
N ILE A 372 -10.19 11.89 25.53
CA ILE A 372 -10.26 12.06 24.08
C ILE A 372 -11.45 12.98 23.70
N ASN A 373 -12.60 12.78 24.33
CA ASN A 373 -13.81 13.60 24.05
C ASN A 373 -13.60 15.07 24.41
N ILE A 374 -12.98 15.35 25.56
CA ILE A 374 -12.62 16.73 25.97
C ILE A 374 -11.65 17.35 24.94
N ARG A 375 -10.68 16.58 24.44
CA ARG A 375 -9.74 17.01 23.42
C ARG A 375 -10.43 17.34 22.10
N ARG A 376 -11.28 16.43 21.61
CA ARG A 376 -12.03 16.60 20.35
C ARG A 376 -12.93 17.81 20.36
N ASN A 377 -13.64 18.03 21.47
CA ASN A 377 -14.55 19.14 21.64
C ASN A 377 -13.86 20.46 22.05
N ARG A 378 -12.53 20.49 22.11
CA ARG A 378 -11.74 21.67 22.57
C ARG A 378 -12.19 22.21 23.93
N LYS A 379 -12.70 21.35 24.82
CA LYS A 379 -13.21 21.70 26.16
C LYS A 379 -12.17 21.48 27.27
N ILE A 380 -10.88 21.61 26.94
CA ILE A 380 -9.78 21.41 27.87
C ILE A 380 -9.71 22.60 28.84
N THR A 381 -9.64 22.30 30.13
CA THR A 381 -9.31 23.27 31.19
C THR A 381 -8.32 22.64 32.15
N PRO A 382 -7.43 23.40 32.79
CA PRO A 382 -6.48 22.86 33.78
C PRO A 382 -7.14 22.04 34.87
N ARG A 383 -8.33 22.48 35.33
CA ARG A 383 -9.12 21.76 36.36
C ARG A 383 -9.57 20.37 35.85
N LYS A 384 -10.06 20.26 34.61
CA LYS A 384 -10.48 18.97 34.00
C LYS A 384 -9.30 18.04 33.84
N VAL A 385 -8.16 18.55 33.35
CA VAL A 385 -6.92 17.77 33.21
C VAL A 385 -6.46 17.22 34.54
N LYS A 386 -6.43 18.06 35.59
CA LYS A 386 -6.09 17.62 36.98
C LYS A 386 -7.03 16.53 37.45
N ILE A 387 -8.35 16.67 37.24
CA ILE A 387 -9.35 15.68 37.64
C ILE A 387 -9.10 14.34 36.95
N ILE A 388 -8.88 14.35 35.62
CA ILE A 388 -8.64 13.13 34.85
C ILE A 388 -7.37 12.43 35.33
N LYS A 389 -6.26 13.16 35.48
CA LYS A 389 -4.99 12.61 35.98
C LYS A 389 -5.14 12.04 37.40
N THR A 390 -5.85 12.72 38.28
CA THR A 390 -6.10 12.25 39.65
C THR A 390 -6.97 10.99 39.68
N LYS A 391 -8.04 10.94 38.87
CA LYS A 391 -8.91 9.76 38.77
C LYS A 391 -8.12 8.57 38.19
N MET A 392 -7.28 8.77 37.19
CA MET A 392 -6.42 7.72 36.63
C MET A 392 -5.42 7.21 37.67
N LYS A 393 -4.72 8.11 38.39
CA LYS A 393 -3.80 7.72 39.45
C LYS A 393 -4.49 6.88 40.52
N ARG A 394 -5.70 7.27 40.95
CA ARG A 394 -6.51 6.52 41.91
C ARG A 394 -6.92 5.14 41.37
N LEU A 395 -7.30 5.06 40.10
CA LEU A 395 -7.67 3.79 39.47
C LEU A 395 -6.47 2.84 39.39
N LEU A 396 -5.30 3.33 38.98
CA LEU A 396 -4.06 2.55 38.90
C LEU A 396 -3.51 2.15 40.28
N GLY A 397 -3.86 2.87 41.37
CA GLY A 397 -3.49 2.54 42.73
C GLY A 397 -4.32 1.42 43.37
N LYS A 398 -5.39 0.95 42.73
CA LYS A 398 -6.19 -0.16 43.25
C LYS A 398 -5.43 -1.49 43.15
N SER A 399 -5.56 -2.35 44.15
CA SER A 399 -5.11 -3.74 44.08
C SER A 399 -6.03 -4.51 43.13
N LEU A 400 -5.45 -5.37 42.29
CA LEU A 400 -6.15 -6.22 41.34
C LEU A 400 -5.77 -7.70 41.55
N THR A 401 -5.17 -8.03 42.72
CA THR A 401 -4.68 -9.38 43.01
C THR A 401 -5.77 -10.44 43.14
N HIS A 402 -7.03 -10.01 43.25
CA HIS A 402 -8.21 -10.86 43.26
C HIS A 402 -8.75 -11.15 41.87
N LEU A 403 -8.18 -10.53 40.81
CA LEU A 403 -8.52 -10.73 39.42
C LEU A 403 -7.43 -11.55 38.74
N ASP A 404 -7.66 -11.91 37.47
CA ASP A 404 -6.68 -12.61 36.64
C ASP A 404 -5.35 -11.82 36.53
N ASP A 405 -4.24 -12.53 36.49
CA ASP A 405 -2.87 -11.97 36.36
C ASP A 405 -2.70 -10.96 35.21
N GLU A 406 -3.50 -11.08 34.14
CA GLU A 406 -3.46 -10.16 33.00
C GLU A 406 -3.81 -8.72 33.39
N PHE A 407 -4.67 -8.54 34.40
CA PHE A 407 -5.00 -7.21 34.96
C PHE A 407 -3.80 -6.55 35.60
N GLU A 408 -3.07 -7.29 36.45
CA GLU A 408 -1.86 -6.77 37.11
C GLU A 408 -0.74 -6.53 36.11
N LYS A 409 -0.55 -7.42 35.14
CA LYS A 409 0.42 -7.24 34.04
C LYS A 409 0.11 -5.97 33.22
N PHE A 410 -1.14 -5.76 32.85
CA PHE A 410 -1.57 -4.57 32.13
C PHE A 410 -1.36 -3.31 32.98
N LYS A 411 -1.81 -3.30 34.24
CA LYS A 411 -1.63 -2.19 35.16
C LYS A 411 -0.17 -1.83 35.37
N LYS A 412 0.71 -2.82 35.60
CA LYS A 412 2.16 -2.61 35.72
C LYS A 412 2.75 -1.99 34.45
N GLY A 413 2.27 -2.41 33.29
CA GLY A 413 2.67 -1.83 32.01
C GLY A 413 2.22 -0.37 31.83
N ILE A 414 1.04 -0.01 32.34
CA ILE A 414 0.54 1.38 32.31
C ILE A 414 1.28 2.26 33.31
N LEU A 415 1.57 1.76 34.54
CA LEU A 415 2.30 2.51 35.55
C LEU A 415 3.66 3.01 35.05
N LYS A 416 4.36 2.24 34.21
CA LYS A 416 5.65 2.64 33.63
C LYS A 416 5.54 3.87 32.69
N VAL A 417 4.37 4.13 32.14
CA VAL A 417 4.14 5.18 31.14
C VAL A 417 3.00 6.13 31.54
N GLN A 418 2.56 6.11 32.81
CA GLN A 418 1.37 6.83 33.28
C GLN A 418 1.47 8.34 33.06
N GLU A 419 2.65 8.92 33.11
CA GLU A 419 2.86 10.36 32.91
C GLU A 419 2.60 10.79 31.48
N TYR A 420 2.76 9.86 30.51
CA TYR A 420 2.63 10.09 29.07
C TYR A 420 1.24 9.75 28.51
N LEU A 421 0.29 9.33 29.36
CA LEU A 421 -1.07 8.96 28.92
C LEU A 421 -1.88 10.16 28.41
N PHE A 422 -1.61 11.34 28.94
CA PHE A 422 -2.42 12.54 28.74
C PHE A 422 -1.59 13.76 28.30
N THR A 423 -0.45 13.55 27.65
CA THR A 423 0.37 14.64 27.11
C THR A 423 -0.42 15.50 26.13
N PHE A 424 -1.28 14.88 25.32
CA PHE A 424 -2.19 15.55 24.37
C PHE A 424 -3.22 16.49 25.03
N LEU A 425 -3.47 16.39 26.32
CA LEU A 425 -4.31 17.34 27.05
C LEU A 425 -3.54 18.58 27.50
N SER A 426 -2.21 18.47 27.61
CA SER A 426 -1.33 19.55 28.04
C SER A 426 -0.77 20.33 26.86
N ASP A 427 -0.66 19.70 25.69
CA ASP A 427 -0.17 20.32 24.44
C ASP A 427 -1.13 20.03 23.30
N MET A 428 -1.71 21.10 22.74
CA MET A 428 -2.69 21.03 21.66
C MET A 428 -2.10 20.61 20.29
N HIS A 429 -0.78 20.67 20.13
CA HIS A 429 -0.11 20.20 18.92
C HIS A 429 0.10 18.69 18.93
N VAL A 430 0.08 18.06 20.12
CA VAL A 430 0.25 16.61 20.26
C VAL A 430 -1.06 15.89 19.93
N PRO A 431 -1.12 15.04 18.92
CA PRO A 431 -2.28 14.20 18.66
C PRO A 431 -2.48 13.18 19.78
N TYR A 432 -3.73 12.82 20.07
CA TYR A 432 -4.00 11.80 21.07
C TYR A 432 -3.71 10.37 20.59
N ASP A 433 -3.68 10.13 19.27
CA ASP A 433 -3.43 8.80 18.69
C ASP A 433 -2.27 8.82 17.69
N ASN A 434 -1.78 7.62 17.33
CA ASN A 434 -0.74 7.40 16.32
C ASN A 434 -1.34 6.86 15.01
N ASN A 435 -2.57 7.21 14.69
CA ASN A 435 -3.22 6.73 13.44
C ASN A 435 -2.46 7.10 12.18
N ALA A 436 -1.68 8.18 12.21
CA ALA A 436 -0.81 8.55 11.10
C ALA A 436 0.28 7.51 10.90
N GLY A 437 0.98 7.05 11.98
CA GLY A 437 1.96 5.96 11.96
C GLY A 437 1.38 4.68 11.39
N GLU A 438 0.24 4.25 11.93
CA GLU A 438 -0.46 3.06 11.46
C GLU A 438 -0.81 3.12 9.96
N ARG A 439 -1.23 4.28 9.44
CA ARG A 439 -1.51 4.44 7.99
C ARG A 439 -0.24 4.32 7.14
N GLY A 440 0.88 4.88 7.61
CA GLY A 440 2.18 4.76 6.94
C GLY A 440 2.64 3.30 6.83
N VAL A 441 2.54 2.56 7.94
CA VAL A 441 2.88 1.13 8.01
C VAL A 441 2.04 0.30 7.03
N ARG A 442 0.76 0.63 6.84
CA ARG A 442 -0.14 -0.12 5.92
C ARG A 442 0.37 -0.15 4.48
N LYS A 443 1.00 0.91 3.99
CA LYS A 443 1.59 0.95 2.63
C LYS A 443 2.70 -0.08 2.46
N ILE A 444 3.57 -0.21 3.45
CA ILE A 444 4.65 -1.21 3.45
C ILE A 444 4.05 -2.62 3.47
N LYS A 445 3.01 -2.84 4.27
CA LYS A 445 2.28 -4.12 4.31
C LYS A 445 1.60 -4.45 2.97
N ILE A 446 1.06 -3.45 2.26
CA ILE A 446 0.51 -3.64 0.91
C ILE A 446 1.62 -4.08 -0.05
N LYS A 447 2.77 -3.38 -0.05
CA LYS A 447 3.92 -3.76 -0.89
C LYS A 447 4.34 -5.20 -0.62
N GLN A 448 4.46 -5.59 0.64
CA GLN A 448 4.82 -6.95 1.03
C GLN A 448 3.77 -7.98 0.57
N LYS A 449 2.47 -7.71 0.75
CA LYS A 449 1.38 -8.63 0.33
C LYS A 449 1.34 -8.82 -1.19
N VAL A 450 1.63 -7.77 -1.95
CA VAL A 450 1.58 -7.81 -3.43
C VAL A 450 2.84 -8.42 -4.03
N SER A 451 4.02 -8.16 -3.43
CA SER A 451 5.32 -8.60 -3.96
C SER A 451 5.91 -9.81 -3.20
N GLY A 452 5.27 -10.28 -2.12
CA GLY A 452 5.74 -11.35 -1.24
C GLY A 452 6.82 -10.88 -0.26
N CYS A 453 7.94 -10.38 -0.76
CA CYS A 453 9.06 -9.87 0.04
C CYS A 453 9.84 -8.81 -0.75
N PHE A 454 10.74 -8.12 -0.08
CA PHE A 454 11.87 -7.46 -0.73
C PHE A 454 12.94 -8.50 -1.02
N ARG A 455 13.53 -8.50 -2.21
CA ARG A 455 14.53 -9.52 -2.58
C ARG A 455 15.91 -9.26 -1.98
N THR A 456 16.25 -7.98 -1.78
CA THR A 456 17.55 -7.53 -1.28
C THR A 456 17.40 -6.37 -0.31
N ASP A 457 18.38 -6.16 0.57
CA ASP A 457 18.47 -5.01 1.48
C ASP A 457 18.46 -3.70 0.70
N GLY A 458 19.29 -3.59 -0.35
CA GLY A 458 19.33 -2.41 -1.20
C GLY A 458 17.97 -2.08 -1.84
N GLY A 459 17.19 -3.11 -2.27
CA GLY A 459 15.85 -2.90 -2.82
C GLY A 459 14.84 -2.43 -1.78
N ALA A 460 14.97 -2.86 -0.53
CA ALA A 460 14.16 -2.38 0.58
C ALA A 460 14.50 -0.92 0.95
N ASP A 461 15.79 -0.58 0.97
CA ASP A 461 16.28 0.79 1.20
C ASP A 461 15.85 1.74 0.08
N ASP A 462 15.96 1.31 -1.19
CA ASP A 462 15.51 2.09 -2.34
C ASP A 462 14.00 2.41 -2.25
N PHE A 463 13.20 1.40 -1.89
CA PHE A 463 11.78 1.58 -1.65
C PHE A 463 11.53 2.57 -0.51
N ALA A 464 12.21 2.43 0.63
CA ALA A 464 12.02 3.28 1.80
C ALA A 464 12.33 4.76 1.51
N LYS A 465 13.43 5.05 0.80
CA LYS A 465 13.82 6.39 0.39
C LYS A 465 12.77 7.04 -0.53
N LEU A 466 12.45 6.35 -1.63
CA LEU A 466 11.50 6.87 -2.62
C LEU A 466 10.08 6.99 -2.06
N HIS A 467 9.68 6.07 -1.17
CA HIS A 467 8.41 6.14 -0.46
C HIS A 467 8.34 7.35 0.47
N SER A 468 9.43 7.67 1.18
CA SER A 468 9.51 8.86 2.04
C SER A 468 9.32 10.15 1.24
N ILE A 469 9.93 10.27 0.07
CA ILE A 469 9.76 11.40 -0.84
C ILE A 469 8.29 11.52 -1.29
N ALA A 470 7.72 10.42 -1.78
CA ALA A 470 6.35 10.42 -2.30
C ALA A 470 5.31 10.76 -1.23
N GLU A 471 5.42 10.17 -0.02
CA GLU A 471 4.47 10.44 1.07
C GLU A 471 4.64 11.84 1.64
N THR A 472 5.87 12.36 1.73
CA THR A 472 6.14 13.75 2.12
C THR A 472 5.53 14.73 1.11
N ALA A 473 5.67 14.48 -0.17
CA ALA A 473 5.06 15.32 -1.20
C ALA A 473 3.52 15.36 -1.06
N MET A 474 2.88 14.21 -0.86
CA MET A 474 1.43 14.14 -0.65
C MET A 474 0.98 14.94 0.58
N LYS A 475 1.69 14.84 1.69
CA LYS A 475 1.38 15.57 2.92
C LYS A 475 1.45 17.10 2.73
N ASN A 476 2.28 17.55 1.79
CA ASN A 476 2.40 18.95 1.41
C ASN A 476 1.48 19.35 0.23
N GLY A 477 0.46 18.56 -0.09
CA GLY A 477 -0.50 18.84 -1.15
C GLY A 477 0.05 18.68 -2.57
N ASN A 478 1.24 18.08 -2.73
CA ASN A 478 1.90 17.90 -4.00
C ASN A 478 1.62 16.52 -4.60
N SER A 479 1.68 16.43 -5.93
CA SER A 479 1.58 15.16 -6.64
C SER A 479 2.79 14.26 -6.36
N LYS A 480 2.54 13.04 -5.91
CA LYS A 480 3.59 12.01 -5.72
C LYS A 480 4.36 11.74 -7.01
N PHE A 481 3.67 11.70 -8.16
CA PHE A 481 4.32 11.51 -9.46
C PHE A 481 5.25 12.67 -9.79
N LYS A 482 4.80 13.91 -9.63
CA LYS A 482 5.63 15.10 -9.90
C LYS A 482 6.86 15.17 -8.99
N ALA A 483 6.73 14.76 -7.72
CA ALA A 483 7.86 14.70 -6.79
C ALA A 483 8.89 13.65 -7.22
N ILE A 484 8.45 12.46 -7.64
CA ILE A 484 9.32 11.42 -8.18
C ILE A 484 9.99 11.90 -9.48
N LEU A 485 9.24 12.55 -10.37
CA LEU A 485 9.79 13.10 -11.62
C LEU A 485 10.87 14.14 -11.35
N ALA A 486 10.66 15.01 -10.35
CA ALA A 486 11.67 16.00 -9.95
C ALA A 486 12.97 15.35 -9.46
N VAL A 487 12.86 14.23 -8.71
CA VAL A 487 14.03 13.44 -8.29
C VAL A 487 14.74 12.80 -9.48
N VAL A 488 13.99 12.22 -10.41
CA VAL A 488 14.56 11.55 -11.60
C VAL A 488 15.33 12.54 -12.49
N ARG A 489 14.90 13.81 -12.57
CA ARG A 489 15.52 14.86 -13.37
C ARG A 489 16.80 15.47 -12.78
N GLN A 490 17.07 15.28 -11.49
CA GLN A 490 18.36 15.64 -10.89
C GLN A 490 19.52 14.81 -11.49
#